data_39a4a62d5c0cd3eea3cd75d7d680e3b7
#
_entry.id   39a4a62d5c0cd3eea3cd75d7d680e3b7
#
_cell.length_a   1.000
_cell.length_b   1.000
_cell.length_c   1.000
_cell.angle_alpha   90.00
_cell.angle_beta   90.00
_cell.angle_gamma   90.00
#
_symmetry.space_group_name_H-M   'P 1'
#
loop_
_entity.id
_entity.type
_entity.pdbx_description
1 polymer ?
#
loop_
_entity_poly.entity_id
_entity_poly.type
_entity_poly.pdbx_seq_one_letter_code
_entity_poly.pdbx_strand_id
1 'polypeptide(L)'
;MEDTINIVEYDQSWAEAFESEKEALLSGLGAEAVAIEHVGSTAIPGQASKPVIDIFVGLTPLRPVAYYESRFDPASYTHIPTGMQGRYLFAKRTEGKWTHNVHLMMYDALFPTRNEILLRDYLRRHPELVTQYGAVKRAAALNASSMEAYTKEKTAFIQMVVDAARSELGLPLQNVWED
;
A
#
# COMPACT_ATOMS: atom_id res chain seq x y z
N MET A 1 8.48 -11.08 17.74
CA MET A 1 8.43 -12.19 16.78
C MET A 1 8.33 -11.53 15.41
N GLU A 2 9.38 -11.60 14.60
CA GLU A 2 9.32 -11.09 13.23
C GLU A 2 8.27 -11.90 12.49
N ASP A 3 7.27 -11.21 11.89
CA ASP A 3 6.25 -11.87 11.10
C ASP A 3 6.93 -12.50 9.88
N THR A 4 6.90 -13.82 9.77
CA THR A 4 7.45 -14.55 8.62
C THR A 4 6.83 -14.02 7.34
N ILE A 5 7.69 -13.62 6.38
CA ILE A 5 7.22 -13.10 5.09
C ILE A 5 6.64 -14.27 4.29
N ASN A 6 5.32 -14.36 4.24
CA ASN A 6 4.60 -15.40 3.51
C ASN A 6 3.93 -14.81 2.27
N ILE A 7 4.37 -15.25 1.10
CA ILE A 7 3.79 -14.87 -0.20
C ILE A 7 2.81 -15.97 -0.62
N VAL A 8 1.54 -15.58 -0.74
CA VAL A 8 0.45 -16.49 -1.15
C VAL A 8 -0.08 -16.10 -2.53
N GLU A 9 -0.81 -17.00 -3.17
CA GLU A 9 -1.49 -16.70 -4.43
C GLU A 9 -2.56 -15.63 -4.24
N TYR A 10 -2.94 -14.98 -5.33
CA TYR A 10 -4.00 -13.97 -5.31
C TYR A 10 -5.32 -14.53 -4.77
N ASP A 11 -5.94 -13.79 -3.87
CA ASP A 11 -7.23 -14.13 -3.28
C ASP A 11 -8.25 -13.03 -3.60
N GLN A 12 -9.37 -13.39 -4.21
CA GLN A 12 -10.45 -12.45 -4.56
C GLN A 12 -11.06 -11.78 -3.33
N SER A 13 -11.01 -12.42 -2.15
CA SER A 13 -11.49 -11.84 -0.90
C SER A 13 -10.75 -10.58 -0.47
N TRP A 14 -9.57 -10.30 -1.03
CA TRP A 14 -8.84 -9.05 -0.75
C TRP A 14 -9.59 -7.81 -1.24
N ALA A 15 -10.30 -7.91 -2.37
CA ALA A 15 -11.14 -6.82 -2.85
C ALA A 15 -12.31 -6.55 -1.90
N GLU A 16 -12.94 -7.59 -1.37
CA GLU A 16 -14.03 -7.48 -0.39
C GLU A 16 -13.52 -6.90 0.94
N ALA A 17 -12.35 -7.35 1.40
CA ALA A 17 -11.71 -6.83 2.60
C ALA A 17 -11.39 -5.33 2.47
N PHE A 18 -10.94 -4.89 1.29
CA PHE A 18 -10.74 -3.47 1.01
C PHE A 18 -12.06 -2.68 1.06
N GLU A 19 -13.13 -3.14 0.40
CA GLU A 19 -14.41 -2.42 0.39
C GLU A 19 -15.00 -2.31 1.79
N SER A 20 -14.94 -3.36 2.60
CA SER A 20 -15.38 -3.34 3.99
C SER A 20 -14.58 -2.32 4.82
N GLU A 21 -13.27 -2.27 4.64
CA GLU A 21 -12.42 -1.31 5.36
C GLU A 21 -12.65 0.12 4.89
N LYS A 22 -12.87 0.32 3.60
CA LYS A 22 -13.21 1.63 3.02
C LYS A 22 -14.48 2.20 3.62
N GLU A 23 -15.52 1.39 3.79
CA GLU A 23 -16.77 1.80 4.45
C GLU A 23 -16.52 2.22 5.91
N ALA A 24 -15.71 1.46 6.65
CA ALA A 24 -15.35 1.79 8.03
C ALA A 24 -14.56 3.10 8.12
N LEU A 25 -13.59 3.31 7.22
CA LEU A 25 -12.80 4.54 7.14
C LEU A 25 -13.66 5.75 6.79
N LEU A 26 -14.57 5.62 5.82
CA LEU A 26 -15.51 6.69 5.45
C LEU A 26 -16.42 7.05 6.63
N SER A 27 -16.91 6.06 7.38
CA SER A 27 -17.73 6.28 8.56
C SER A 27 -16.97 7.05 9.65
N GLY A 28 -15.69 6.73 9.86
CA GLY A 28 -14.86 7.36 10.89
C GLY A 28 -14.29 8.73 10.50
N LEU A 29 -13.94 8.93 9.24
CA LEU A 29 -13.26 10.14 8.75
C LEU A 29 -14.22 11.14 8.08
N GLY A 30 -15.37 10.67 7.61
CA GLY A 30 -16.41 11.51 7.00
C GLY A 30 -15.93 12.23 5.74
N ALA A 31 -16.42 13.46 5.54
CA ALA A 31 -16.17 14.26 4.35
C ALA A 31 -14.70 14.70 4.17
N GLU A 32 -13.84 14.56 5.17
CA GLU A 32 -12.41 14.84 5.05
C GLU A 32 -11.69 13.79 4.18
N ALA A 33 -12.22 12.57 4.10
CA ALA A 33 -11.72 11.52 3.22
C ALA A 33 -12.23 11.74 1.78
N VAL A 34 -11.42 12.41 0.97
CA VAL A 34 -11.74 12.77 -0.43
C VAL A 34 -11.58 11.59 -1.37
N ALA A 35 -10.59 10.74 -1.11
CA ALA A 35 -10.30 9.54 -1.90
C ALA A 35 -9.83 8.40 -0.98
N ILE A 36 -10.26 7.18 -1.27
CA ILE A 36 -9.77 5.95 -0.62
C ILE A 36 -9.45 4.95 -1.72
N GLU A 37 -8.18 4.56 -1.83
CA GLU A 37 -7.64 3.76 -2.91
C GLU A 37 -7.05 2.45 -2.38
N HIS A 38 -7.44 1.32 -2.97
CA HIS A 38 -6.76 0.04 -2.78
C HIS A 38 -5.46 0.05 -3.58
N VAL A 39 -4.33 0.01 -2.91
CA VAL A 39 -3.01 0.01 -3.53
C VAL A 39 -2.21 -1.25 -3.15
N GLY A 40 -0.98 -1.35 -3.62
CA GLY A 40 -0.15 -2.49 -3.37
C GLY A 40 -0.58 -3.74 -4.13
N SER A 41 0.09 -4.86 -3.84
CA SER A 41 -0.06 -6.08 -4.63
C SER A 41 -1.43 -6.75 -4.50
N THR A 42 -2.08 -6.62 -3.34
CA THR A 42 -3.44 -7.21 -3.15
C THR A 42 -4.50 -6.49 -3.97
N ALA A 43 -4.20 -5.29 -4.49
CA ALA A 43 -5.06 -4.54 -5.39
C ALA A 43 -4.96 -4.96 -6.87
N ILE A 44 -4.08 -5.91 -7.20
CA ILE A 44 -3.76 -6.30 -8.57
C ILE A 44 -4.22 -7.74 -8.80
N PRO A 45 -5.25 -7.98 -9.64
CA PRO A 45 -5.75 -9.32 -9.93
C PRO A 45 -4.63 -10.26 -10.41
N GLY A 46 -4.58 -11.45 -9.84
CA GLY A 46 -3.57 -12.46 -10.15
C GLY A 46 -2.20 -12.26 -9.48
N GLN A 47 -2.00 -11.18 -8.72
CA GLN A 47 -0.72 -10.89 -8.10
C GLN A 47 -0.53 -11.66 -6.80
N ALA A 48 0.45 -12.54 -6.74
CA ALA A 48 0.91 -13.15 -5.49
C ALA A 48 1.44 -12.09 -4.52
N SER A 49 1.09 -12.19 -3.23
CA SER A 49 1.40 -11.16 -2.24
C SER A 49 1.43 -11.69 -0.81
N LYS A 50 1.98 -10.91 0.11
CA LYS A 50 1.61 -11.00 1.52
C LYS A 50 0.12 -10.64 1.64
N PRO A 51 -0.68 -11.36 2.48
CA PRO A 51 -2.11 -11.09 2.63
C PRO A 51 -2.38 -9.86 3.54
N VAL A 52 -1.84 -8.71 3.17
CA VAL A 52 -2.03 -7.43 3.85
C VAL A 52 -2.56 -6.42 2.85
N ILE A 53 -3.68 -5.81 3.17
CA ILE A 53 -4.37 -4.84 2.32
C ILE A 53 -3.74 -3.46 2.52
N ASP A 54 -3.18 -2.87 1.47
CA ASP A 54 -2.64 -1.52 1.50
C ASP A 54 -3.69 -0.52 1.00
N ILE A 55 -3.95 0.50 1.80
CA ILE A 55 -4.97 1.52 1.53
C ILE A 55 -4.36 2.90 1.61
N PHE A 56 -4.60 3.73 0.58
CA PHE A 56 -4.31 5.15 0.60
C PHE A 56 -5.59 5.94 0.86
N VAL A 57 -5.53 6.83 1.85
CA VAL A 57 -6.61 7.77 2.17
C VAL A 57 -6.11 9.19 1.91
N GLY A 58 -6.67 9.82 0.90
CA GLY A 58 -6.47 11.24 0.59
C GLY A 58 -7.41 12.10 1.42
N LEU A 59 -6.84 12.97 2.23
CA LEU A 59 -7.56 13.79 3.21
C LEU A 59 -7.44 15.29 2.90
N THR A 60 -8.49 16.02 3.13
CA THR A 60 -8.51 17.48 3.05
C THR A 60 -9.32 18.05 4.22
N PRO A 61 -8.63 18.69 5.20
CA PRO A 61 -7.19 18.81 5.36
C PRO A 61 -6.56 17.54 5.98
N LEU A 62 -5.24 17.40 5.85
CA LEU A 62 -4.49 16.44 6.68
C LEU A 62 -4.28 17.06 8.08
N ARG A 63 -4.86 16.43 9.09
CA ARG A 63 -4.76 16.82 10.50
C ARG A 63 -3.49 16.24 11.14
N PRO A 64 -3.05 16.75 12.31
CA PRO A 64 -2.02 16.09 13.10
C PRO A 64 -2.39 14.64 13.44
N VAL A 65 -1.41 13.76 13.56
CA VAL A 65 -1.63 12.32 13.78
C VAL A 65 -2.50 12.01 15.00
N ALA A 66 -2.36 12.76 16.08
CA ALA A 66 -3.16 12.60 17.30
C ALA A 66 -4.68 12.74 17.06
N TYR A 67 -5.08 13.50 16.04
CA TYR A 67 -6.48 13.60 15.65
C TYR A 67 -7.02 12.25 15.14
N TYR A 68 -6.23 11.50 14.40
CA TYR A 68 -6.60 10.19 13.88
C TYR A 68 -6.49 9.10 14.94
N GLU A 69 -5.47 9.15 15.78
CA GLU A 69 -5.32 8.25 16.94
C GLU A 69 -6.53 8.30 17.87
N SER A 70 -7.14 9.48 18.02
CA SER A 70 -8.36 9.64 18.84
C SER A 70 -9.63 9.10 18.18
N ARG A 71 -9.62 8.82 16.89
CA ARG A 71 -10.78 8.37 16.09
C ARG A 71 -10.75 6.90 15.74
N PHE A 72 -9.55 6.34 15.64
CA PHE A 72 -9.39 4.92 15.36
C PHE A 72 -9.46 4.11 16.66
N ASP A 73 -10.08 2.94 16.59
CA ASP A 73 -10.10 2.00 17.69
C ASP A 73 -8.67 1.51 18.02
N PRO A 74 -8.10 1.87 19.20
CA PRO A 74 -6.73 1.50 19.53
C PRO A 74 -6.53 -0.01 19.73
N ALA A 75 -7.61 -0.79 19.87
CA ALA A 75 -7.54 -2.24 19.93
C ALA A 75 -7.26 -2.84 18.54
N SER A 76 -7.64 -2.13 17.47
CA SER A 76 -7.51 -2.59 16.09
C SER A 76 -6.39 -1.88 15.33
N TYR A 77 -6.18 -0.58 15.56
CA TYR A 77 -5.24 0.25 14.79
C TYR A 77 -4.10 0.75 15.66
N THR A 78 -2.90 0.66 15.12
CA THR A 78 -1.68 1.19 15.75
C THR A 78 -0.96 2.12 14.77
N HIS A 79 -0.68 3.35 15.19
CA HIS A 79 0.17 4.26 14.43
C HIS A 79 1.61 3.73 14.39
N ILE A 80 2.17 3.64 13.20
CA ILE A 80 3.56 3.23 12.96
C ILE A 80 4.35 4.45 12.46
N PRO A 81 5.25 5.02 13.25
CA PRO A 81 6.12 6.11 12.80
C PRO A 81 7.07 5.60 11.69
N THR A 82 6.96 6.17 10.51
CA THR A 82 7.80 5.79 9.34
C THR A 82 8.89 6.80 9.04
N GLY A 83 8.84 7.99 9.63
CA GLY A 83 9.69 9.12 9.27
C GLY A 83 9.26 9.86 7.99
N MET A 84 8.30 9.33 7.23
CA MET A 84 7.80 9.98 6.02
C MET A 84 7.07 11.28 6.35
N GLN A 85 7.43 12.36 5.65
CA GLN A 85 6.77 13.65 5.81
C GLN A 85 5.39 13.65 5.13
N GLY A 86 4.37 14.19 5.83
CA GLY A 86 3.02 14.33 5.27
C GLY A 86 2.29 13.01 5.00
N ARG A 87 2.74 11.92 5.61
CA ARG A 87 2.13 10.59 5.48
C ARG A 87 2.16 9.86 6.81
N TYR A 88 1.01 9.40 7.28
CA TYR A 88 0.88 8.57 8.48
C TYR A 88 0.53 7.14 8.09
N LEU A 89 1.11 6.18 8.77
CA LEU A 89 0.80 4.76 8.62
C LEU A 89 0.09 4.24 9.87
N PHE A 90 -1.08 3.63 9.68
CA PHE A 90 -1.77 2.85 10.70
C PHE A 90 -1.80 1.38 10.28
N ALA A 91 -1.22 0.52 11.09
CA ALA A 91 -1.36 -0.92 10.94
C ALA A 91 -2.65 -1.38 11.63
N LYS A 92 -3.49 -2.12 10.91
CA LYS A 92 -4.68 -2.75 11.49
C LYS A 92 -4.43 -4.23 11.73
N ARG A 93 -4.86 -4.70 12.91
CA ARG A 93 -4.87 -6.11 13.27
C ARG A 93 -6.29 -6.57 13.53
N THR A 94 -6.62 -7.75 13.05
CA THR A 94 -7.88 -8.44 13.30
C THR A 94 -7.55 -9.79 13.93
N GLU A 95 -8.10 -10.06 15.12
CA GLU A 95 -7.77 -11.28 15.88
C GLU A 95 -6.26 -11.50 16.07
N GLY A 96 -5.54 -10.41 16.32
CA GLY A 96 -4.09 -10.41 16.50
C GLY A 96 -3.24 -10.52 15.21
N LYS A 97 -3.86 -10.77 14.06
CA LYS A 97 -3.17 -10.84 12.76
C LYS A 97 -3.13 -9.46 12.09
N TRP A 98 -1.99 -9.12 11.53
CA TRP A 98 -1.82 -7.93 10.70
C TRP A 98 -2.58 -8.11 9.37
N THR A 99 -3.56 -7.24 9.12
CA THR A 99 -4.48 -7.38 7.98
C THR A 99 -4.47 -6.21 7.03
N HIS A 100 -4.23 -4.98 7.52
CA HIS A 100 -4.25 -3.79 6.66
C HIS A 100 -3.15 -2.81 7.06
N ASN A 101 -2.69 -2.07 6.04
CA ASN A 101 -1.92 -0.84 6.16
C ASN A 101 -2.76 0.32 5.66
N VAL A 102 -3.07 1.26 6.52
CA VAL A 102 -3.83 2.46 6.16
C VAL A 102 -2.89 3.65 6.16
N HIS A 103 -2.62 4.21 4.99
CA HIS A 103 -1.78 5.38 4.81
C HIS A 103 -2.65 6.62 4.65
N LEU A 104 -2.53 7.54 5.60
CA LEU A 104 -3.23 8.83 5.59
C LEU A 104 -2.29 9.90 5.04
N MET A 105 -2.75 10.67 4.05
CA MET A 105 -1.98 11.73 3.43
C MET A 105 -2.89 12.83 2.89
N MET A 106 -2.31 13.99 2.60
CA MET A 106 -3.08 15.06 1.97
C MET A 106 -3.54 14.65 0.58
N TYR A 107 -4.81 14.94 0.27
CA TYR A 107 -5.31 14.87 -1.08
C TYR A 107 -4.94 16.16 -1.82
N ASP A 108 -3.99 16.05 -2.73
CA ASP A 108 -3.46 17.14 -3.55
C ASP A 108 -3.40 16.72 -5.03
N ALA A 109 -2.90 17.61 -5.88
CA ALA A 109 -2.78 17.32 -7.32
C ALA A 109 -1.84 16.14 -7.64
N LEU A 110 -0.96 15.77 -6.72
CA LEU A 110 -0.02 14.66 -6.87
C LEU A 110 -0.61 13.31 -6.40
N PHE A 111 -1.70 13.34 -5.64
CA PHE A 111 -2.29 12.11 -5.08
C PHE A 111 -2.59 11.06 -6.17
N PRO A 112 -3.25 11.38 -7.31
CA PRO A 112 -3.55 10.37 -8.34
C PRO A 112 -2.31 9.81 -9.07
N THR A 113 -1.17 10.50 -8.98
CA THR A 113 0.08 10.11 -9.65
C THR A 113 1.15 9.62 -8.70
N ARG A 114 0.76 9.21 -7.49
CA ARG A 114 1.69 8.54 -6.56
C ARG A 114 2.17 7.22 -7.15
N ASN A 115 3.43 6.90 -6.91
CA ASN A 115 4.08 5.75 -7.52
C ASN A 115 3.34 4.44 -7.25
N GLU A 116 2.74 4.26 -6.08
CA GLU A 116 1.98 3.06 -5.72
C GLU A 116 0.68 2.93 -6.51
N ILE A 117 0.01 4.05 -6.82
CA ILE A 117 -1.18 4.09 -7.68
C ILE A 117 -0.80 3.77 -9.13
N LEU A 118 0.27 4.39 -9.62
CA LEU A 118 0.78 4.16 -10.99
C LEU A 118 1.25 2.71 -11.16
N LEU A 119 1.96 2.15 -10.19
CA LEU A 119 2.40 0.75 -10.18
C LEU A 119 1.20 -0.20 -10.29
N ARG A 120 0.18 -0.01 -9.45
CA ARG A 120 -1.06 -0.79 -9.48
C ARG A 120 -1.72 -0.75 -10.86
N ASP A 121 -1.94 0.45 -11.38
CA ASP A 121 -2.68 0.65 -12.62
C ASP A 121 -1.91 0.13 -13.84
N TYR A 122 -0.58 0.24 -13.83
CA TYR A 122 0.26 -0.31 -14.87
C TYR A 122 0.23 -1.85 -14.85
N LEU A 123 0.45 -2.47 -13.70
CA LEU A 123 0.44 -3.92 -13.56
C LEU A 123 -0.94 -4.54 -13.89
N ARG A 124 -2.04 -3.86 -13.55
CA ARG A 124 -3.39 -4.31 -13.96
C ARG A 124 -3.57 -4.45 -15.48
N ARG A 125 -2.80 -3.69 -16.26
CA ARG A 125 -2.82 -3.74 -17.75
C ARG A 125 -1.75 -4.65 -18.34
N HIS A 126 -0.83 -5.20 -17.52
CA HIS A 126 0.32 -6.00 -17.93
C HIS A 126 0.41 -7.32 -17.17
N PRO A 127 -0.44 -8.33 -17.50
CA PRO A 127 -0.46 -9.62 -16.78
C PRO A 127 0.87 -10.37 -16.79
N GLU A 128 1.68 -10.19 -17.83
CA GLU A 128 3.03 -10.78 -17.95
C GLU A 128 3.97 -10.24 -16.86
N LEU A 129 3.86 -8.95 -16.52
CA LEU A 129 4.65 -8.34 -15.46
C LEU A 129 4.14 -8.74 -14.07
N VAL A 130 2.85 -9.01 -13.93
CA VAL A 130 2.27 -9.56 -12.68
C VAL A 130 2.93 -10.91 -12.34
N THR A 131 3.07 -11.79 -13.31
CA THR A 131 3.75 -13.09 -13.15
C THR A 131 5.22 -12.90 -12.75
N GLN A 132 5.95 -12.01 -13.44
CA GLN A 132 7.35 -11.70 -13.12
C GLN A 132 7.50 -11.12 -11.72
N TYR A 133 6.63 -10.20 -11.33
CA TYR A 133 6.67 -9.60 -10.00
C TYR A 133 6.38 -10.63 -8.90
N GLY A 134 5.50 -11.59 -9.14
CA GLY A 134 5.27 -12.72 -8.25
C GLY A 134 6.55 -13.54 -8.00
N ALA A 135 7.30 -13.83 -9.06
CA ALA A 135 8.59 -14.53 -8.96
C ALA A 135 9.64 -13.72 -8.17
N VAL A 136 9.75 -12.43 -8.45
CA VAL A 136 10.66 -11.51 -7.71
C VAL A 136 10.32 -11.51 -6.22
N LYS A 137 9.05 -11.42 -5.86
CA LYS A 137 8.63 -11.42 -4.46
C LYS A 137 8.90 -12.72 -3.74
N ARG A 138 8.68 -13.87 -4.39
CA ARG A 138 8.99 -15.18 -3.78
C ARG A 138 10.48 -15.33 -3.55
N ALA A 139 11.32 -14.93 -4.51
CA ALA A 139 12.76 -14.95 -4.36
C ALA A 139 13.22 -14.02 -3.21
N ALA A 140 12.70 -12.80 -3.17
CA ALA A 140 12.99 -11.85 -2.09
C ALA A 140 12.59 -12.39 -0.71
N ALA A 141 11.43 -13.04 -0.60
CA ALA A 141 10.95 -13.63 0.66
C ALA A 141 11.84 -14.77 1.18
N LEU A 142 12.47 -15.51 0.28
CA LEU A 142 13.41 -16.60 0.66
C LEU A 142 14.74 -16.07 1.17
N ASN A 143 15.21 -14.92 0.67
CA ASN A 143 16.54 -14.38 0.91
C ASN A 143 16.56 -13.29 2.00
N ALA A 144 15.44 -12.63 2.23
CA ALA A 144 15.37 -11.47 3.11
C ALA A 144 15.56 -11.85 4.59
N SER A 145 16.47 -11.14 5.25
CA SER A 145 16.71 -11.24 6.70
C SER A 145 15.76 -10.36 7.53
N SER A 146 15.07 -9.43 6.88
CA SER A 146 14.12 -8.50 7.51
C SER A 146 13.06 -8.00 6.50
N MET A 147 12.01 -7.34 6.98
CA MET A 147 11.00 -6.71 6.13
C MET A 147 11.62 -5.60 5.25
N GLU A 148 12.59 -4.87 5.77
CA GLU A 148 13.32 -3.86 5.00
C GLU A 148 14.12 -4.49 3.86
N ALA A 149 14.89 -5.56 4.13
CA ALA A 149 15.64 -6.29 3.11
C ALA A 149 14.69 -6.83 2.02
N TYR A 150 13.57 -7.44 2.39
CA TYR A 150 12.53 -7.87 1.47
C TYR A 150 12.02 -6.75 0.57
N THR A 151 11.77 -5.58 1.14
CA THR A 151 11.27 -4.42 0.38
C THR A 151 12.34 -3.91 -0.59
N LYS A 152 13.61 -3.83 -0.15
CA LYS A 152 14.73 -3.40 -1.00
C LYS A 152 15.00 -4.34 -2.18
N GLU A 153 14.89 -5.66 -1.98
CA GLU A 153 15.11 -6.62 -3.07
C GLU A 153 14.12 -6.48 -4.24
N LYS A 154 12.92 -5.94 -3.97
CA LYS A 154 11.91 -5.67 -5.01
C LYS A 154 12.10 -4.34 -5.73
N THR A 155 12.96 -3.47 -5.21
CA THR A 155 13.06 -2.07 -5.65
C THR A 155 13.36 -1.93 -7.14
N ALA A 156 14.28 -2.73 -7.67
CA ALA A 156 14.67 -2.64 -9.08
C ALA A 156 13.49 -2.96 -10.02
N PHE A 157 12.68 -3.96 -9.69
CA PHE A 157 11.48 -4.29 -10.47
C PHE A 157 10.42 -3.19 -10.37
N ILE A 158 10.15 -2.72 -9.17
CA ILE A 158 9.17 -1.63 -8.92
C ILE A 158 9.60 -0.37 -9.67
N GLN A 159 10.89 0.00 -9.62
CA GLN A 159 11.43 1.16 -10.34
C GLN A 159 11.20 1.05 -11.84
N MET A 160 11.50 -0.12 -12.43
CA MET A 160 11.29 -0.36 -13.86
C MET A 160 9.82 -0.14 -14.26
N VAL A 161 8.89 -0.68 -13.49
CA VAL A 161 7.45 -0.56 -13.77
C VAL A 161 6.96 0.87 -13.59
N VAL A 162 7.38 1.54 -12.50
CA VAL A 162 7.01 2.93 -12.24
C VAL A 162 7.56 3.87 -13.29
N ASP A 163 8.81 3.67 -13.73
CA ASP A 163 9.43 4.47 -14.81
C ASP A 163 8.64 4.32 -16.12
N ALA A 164 8.21 3.11 -16.46
CA ALA A 164 7.36 2.86 -17.63
C ALA A 164 6.01 3.56 -17.51
N ALA A 165 5.35 3.44 -16.35
CA ALA A 165 4.06 4.06 -16.09
C ALA A 165 4.14 5.61 -16.16
N ARG A 166 5.18 6.19 -15.55
CA ARG A 166 5.38 7.64 -15.57
C ARG A 166 5.70 8.15 -16.98
N SER A 167 6.52 7.41 -17.74
CA SER A 167 6.86 7.74 -19.13
C SER A 167 5.63 7.74 -20.04
N GLU A 168 4.72 6.77 -19.91
CA GLU A 168 3.46 6.74 -20.66
C GLU A 168 2.60 8.00 -20.42
N LEU A 169 2.65 8.54 -19.21
CA LEU A 169 1.87 9.72 -18.81
C LEU A 169 2.61 11.04 -19.02
N GLY A 170 3.84 11.01 -19.54
CA GLY A 170 4.67 12.20 -19.69
C GLY A 170 5.09 12.84 -18.37
N LEU A 171 5.11 12.07 -17.27
CA LEU A 171 5.51 12.52 -15.95
C LEU A 171 7.02 12.39 -15.75
N PRO A 172 7.63 13.27 -14.94
CA PRO A 172 9.05 13.13 -14.59
C PRO A 172 9.30 11.83 -13.83
N LEU A 173 10.46 11.20 -14.07
CA LEU A 173 10.87 10.00 -13.34
C LEU A 173 11.12 10.34 -11.87
N GLN A 174 10.85 9.39 -11.00
CA GLN A 174 11.05 9.51 -9.56
C GLN A 174 11.62 8.20 -9.00
N ASN A 175 12.49 8.30 -8.01
CA ASN A 175 12.91 7.13 -7.26
C ASN A 175 11.74 6.59 -6.44
N VAL A 176 11.55 5.27 -6.47
CA VAL A 176 10.49 4.60 -5.68
C VAL A 176 10.91 4.35 -4.25
N TRP A 177 12.21 4.37 -3.97
CA TRP A 177 12.79 4.31 -2.65
C TRP A 177 13.28 5.71 -2.28
N GLU A 178 12.59 6.37 -1.36
CA GLU A 178 13.06 7.60 -0.73
C GLU A 178 13.84 7.22 0.54
N ASP A 179 15.10 7.68 0.62
CA ASP A 179 15.96 7.50 1.80
C ASP A 179 15.45 8.33 2.98
#